data_b1333d458e771f3f86823ec9d128c2f6
#
_entry.id   b1333d458e771f3f86823ec9d128c2f6
#
_cell.length_a   1.000
_cell.length_b   1.000
_cell.length_c   1.000
_cell.angle_alpha   90.00
_cell.angle_beta   90.00
_cell.angle_gamma   90.00
#
_symmetry.space_group_name_H-M   'P 1'
#
loop_
_entity.id
_entity.type
_entity.pdbx_description
1 polymer ?
#
loop_
_entity_poly.entity_id
_entity_poly.type
_entity_poly.pdbx_seq_one_letter_code
_entity_poly.pdbx_strand_id
1 'polypeptide(L)'
;PSSTLDRILRTGRPEYNVSMKSLKDVRVLADRLPLYENGALAGAVGIFRNRTEVARLADDLTGVRHMVDAMRAYTHEFTNKLHVILGLLQIGEPERAQQYIMDTTRTQQEAVSRIMNQIKEPSVAALLVGKTSRANELGIRLTLDRESVLSAGTSWLSPDAWVTILGNLIENAIEGLNQTRRRTKEVSVSIREGADNLFLCVEDTGPGIPSALRRTLFERGASSKGRSRGTGLALVREVVEAYHGDIRVESEPGVGTSFFLSFRREPLPAPKEEP
;
A
#
# COMPACT_ATOMS: atom_id res chain seq x y z
N PRO A 1 -2.01 2.93 40.61
CA PRO A 1 -2.64 2.25 39.48
C PRO A 1 -3.25 0.95 40.00
N SER A 2 -4.57 0.98 40.30
CA SER A 2 -5.31 -0.18 40.72
C SER A 2 -5.19 -1.23 39.60
N SER A 3 -4.83 -2.46 39.99
CA SER A 3 -4.76 -3.59 39.08
C SER A 3 -6.07 -3.71 38.31
N THR A 4 -5.99 -3.88 37.00
CA THR A 4 -7.17 -3.98 36.12
C THR A 4 -8.07 -5.16 36.46
N LEU A 5 -7.64 -6.11 37.31
CA LEU A 5 -8.43 -7.22 37.86
C LEU A 5 -9.21 -6.85 39.12
N ASP A 6 -8.85 -5.75 39.82
CA ASP A 6 -9.55 -5.32 41.06
C ASP A 6 -11.03 -5.01 40.80
N ARG A 7 -11.36 -4.61 39.58
CA ARG A 7 -12.77 -4.37 39.21
C ARG A 7 -13.58 -5.66 39.14
N ILE A 8 -13.01 -6.72 38.60
CA ILE A 8 -13.67 -8.04 38.55
C ILE A 8 -13.84 -8.62 39.96
N LEU A 9 -12.80 -8.48 40.80
CA LEU A 9 -12.84 -8.92 42.19
C LEU A 9 -13.90 -8.17 43.02
N ARG A 10 -14.20 -6.91 42.68
CA ARG A 10 -15.25 -6.15 43.39
C ARG A 10 -16.64 -6.39 42.84
N THR A 11 -16.79 -6.60 41.54
CA THR A 11 -18.12 -6.67 40.89
C THR A 11 -18.61 -8.08 40.63
N GLY A 12 -17.71 -9.07 40.58
CA GLY A 12 -18.01 -10.44 40.18
C GLY A 12 -18.50 -10.57 38.72
N ARG A 13 -18.37 -9.52 37.90
CA ARG A 13 -18.90 -9.52 36.53
C ARG A 13 -17.77 -9.71 35.54
N PRO A 14 -17.92 -10.58 34.51
CA PRO A 14 -16.94 -10.78 33.48
C PRO A 14 -16.84 -9.54 32.55
N GLU A 15 -15.65 -9.31 32.03
CA GLU A 15 -15.37 -8.32 30.97
C GLU A 15 -14.74 -9.02 29.79
N TYR A 16 -15.26 -8.76 28.58
CA TYR A 16 -14.78 -9.39 27.34
C TYR A 16 -14.21 -8.33 26.38
N ASN A 17 -13.20 -8.73 25.60
CA ASN A 17 -12.61 -7.92 24.52
C ASN A 17 -12.11 -6.54 24.95
N VAL A 18 -11.61 -6.41 26.18
CA VAL A 18 -11.07 -5.13 26.67
C VAL A 18 -9.73 -4.87 26.01
N SER A 19 -9.66 -3.79 25.24
CA SER A 19 -8.40 -3.37 24.60
C SER A 19 -7.46 -2.74 25.62
N MET A 20 -6.22 -3.22 25.70
CA MET A 20 -5.20 -2.68 26.58
C MET A 20 -3.81 -2.74 25.92
N LYS A 21 -2.90 -1.87 26.37
CA LYS A 21 -1.51 -1.90 26.00
C LYS A 21 -0.73 -2.80 26.98
N SER A 22 0.07 -3.70 26.43
CA SER A 22 1.04 -4.48 27.20
C SER A 22 2.23 -3.61 27.61
N LEU A 23 3.00 -4.08 28.59
CA LEU A 23 4.26 -3.45 29.06
C LEU A 23 5.30 -3.26 27.94
N LYS A 24 5.16 -3.97 26.80
CA LYS A 24 6.00 -3.84 25.60
C LYS A 24 5.31 -3.05 24.48
N ASP A 25 4.33 -2.20 24.80
CA ASP A 25 3.52 -1.40 23.87
C ASP A 25 2.71 -2.19 22.83
N VAL A 26 2.56 -3.50 23.02
CA VAL A 26 1.76 -4.38 22.17
C VAL A 26 0.29 -4.23 22.54
N ARG A 27 -0.58 -4.00 21.55
CA ARG A 27 -2.04 -3.97 21.77
C ARG A 27 -2.55 -5.40 21.92
N VAL A 28 -3.15 -5.68 23.09
CA VAL A 28 -3.77 -6.97 23.39
C VAL A 28 -5.25 -6.79 23.70
N LEU A 29 -6.05 -7.82 23.40
CA LEU A 29 -7.42 -7.95 23.86
C LEU A 29 -7.39 -8.86 25.08
N ALA A 30 -8.03 -8.43 26.16
CA ALA A 30 -8.14 -9.19 27.40
C ALA A 30 -9.59 -9.56 27.67
N ASP A 31 -9.84 -10.83 27.92
CA ASP A 31 -11.06 -11.32 28.57
C ASP A 31 -10.75 -11.53 30.05
N ARG A 32 -11.57 -10.99 30.93
CA ARG A 32 -11.38 -11.06 32.36
C ARG A 32 -12.58 -11.74 32.98
N LEU A 33 -12.35 -12.85 33.64
CA LEU A 33 -13.39 -13.71 34.18
C LEU A 33 -13.24 -13.85 35.69
N PRO A 34 -14.33 -13.76 36.46
CA PRO A 34 -14.32 -14.09 37.88
C PRO A 34 -14.19 -15.63 38.08
N LEU A 35 -13.42 -16.03 39.06
CA LEU A 35 -13.29 -17.42 39.49
C LEU A 35 -14.08 -17.59 40.78
N TYR A 36 -14.95 -18.61 40.81
CA TYR A 36 -15.74 -18.95 41.97
C TYR A 36 -15.31 -20.30 42.52
N GLU A 37 -15.19 -20.40 43.83
CA GLU A 37 -14.97 -21.66 44.57
C GLU A 37 -16.04 -21.78 45.61
N ASN A 38 -16.75 -22.92 45.63
CA ASN A 38 -17.89 -23.18 46.54
C ASN A 38 -18.94 -22.05 46.55
N GLY A 39 -19.18 -21.37 45.42
CA GLY A 39 -20.12 -20.26 45.27
C GLY A 39 -19.63 -18.90 45.76
N ALA A 40 -18.44 -18.80 46.34
CA ALA A 40 -17.80 -17.56 46.73
C ALA A 40 -16.78 -17.11 45.68
N LEU A 41 -16.65 -15.80 45.49
CA LEU A 41 -15.65 -15.22 44.55
C LEU A 41 -14.24 -15.46 45.12
N ALA A 42 -13.51 -16.40 44.53
CA ALA A 42 -12.16 -16.79 44.93
C ALA A 42 -11.04 -16.03 44.22
N GLY A 43 -11.33 -15.51 43.02
CA GLY A 43 -10.28 -14.82 42.25
C GLY A 43 -10.77 -14.27 40.92
N ALA A 44 -9.84 -13.85 40.08
CA ALA A 44 -10.10 -13.44 38.70
C ALA A 44 -8.98 -13.91 37.79
N VAL A 45 -9.32 -14.32 36.56
CA VAL A 45 -8.36 -14.72 35.53
C VAL A 45 -8.44 -13.77 34.34
N GLY A 46 -7.27 -13.41 33.81
CA GLY A 46 -7.15 -12.63 32.58
C GLY A 46 -6.60 -13.49 31.44
N ILE A 47 -7.35 -13.59 30.34
CA ILE A 47 -6.93 -14.28 29.12
C ILE A 47 -6.55 -13.19 28.12
N PHE A 48 -5.30 -13.19 27.67
CA PHE A 48 -4.78 -12.17 26.76
C PHE A 48 -4.61 -12.75 25.37
N ARG A 49 -5.18 -12.08 24.36
CA ARG A 49 -5.01 -12.43 22.94
C ARG A 49 -4.23 -11.34 22.25
N ASN A 50 -3.18 -11.71 21.52
CA ASN A 50 -2.39 -10.79 20.75
C ASN A 50 -3.19 -10.31 19.51
N ARG A 51 -3.59 -9.04 19.52
CA ARG A 51 -4.33 -8.44 18.41
C ARG A 51 -3.46 -8.30 17.14
N THR A 52 -2.14 -8.20 17.31
CA THR A 52 -1.20 -8.04 16.20
C THR A 52 -1.18 -9.28 15.31
N GLU A 53 -1.31 -10.48 15.88
CA GLU A 53 -1.30 -11.73 15.11
C GLU A 53 -2.59 -11.93 14.31
N VAL A 54 -3.75 -11.61 14.89
CA VAL A 54 -5.04 -11.65 14.19
C VAL A 54 -5.10 -10.56 13.11
N ALA A 55 -4.56 -9.37 13.36
CA ALA A 55 -4.46 -8.31 12.35
C ALA A 55 -3.52 -8.73 11.21
N ARG A 56 -2.37 -9.35 11.51
CA ARG A 56 -1.44 -9.85 10.51
C ARG A 56 -2.05 -10.95 9.63
N LEU A 57 -2.77 -11.89 10.23
CA LEU A 57 -3.49 -12.93 9.46
C LEU A 57 -4.61 -12.33 8.59
N ALA A 58 -5.28 -11.28 9.05
CA ALA A 58 -6.28 -10.56 8.26
C ALA A 58 -5.63 -9.77 7.11
N ASP A 59 -4.45 -9.18 7.32
CA ASP A 59 -3.69 -8.47 6.30
C ASP A 59 -3.11 -9.46 5.27
N ASP A 60 -2.59 -10.62 5.72
CA ASP A 60 -2.12 -11.70 4.84
C ASP A 60 -3.27 -12.24 3.96
N LEU A 61 -4.47 -12.44 4.52
CA LEU A 61 -5.67 -12.83 3.76
C LEU A 61 -6.10 -11.74 2.77
N THR A 62 -5.94 -10.48 3.13
CA THR A 62 -6.23 -9.35 2.24
C THR A 62 -5.23 -9.30 1.09
N GLY A 63 -3.95 -9.52 1.36
CA GLY A 63 -2.90 -9.63 0.34
C GLY A 63 -3.15 -10.78 -0.65
N VAL A 64 -3.54 -11.96 -0.15
CA VAL A 64 -3.91 -13.10 -1.00
C VAL A 64 -5.15 -12.79 -1.84
N ARG A 65 -6.17 -12.13 -1.30
CA ARG A 65 -7.34 -11.69 -2.07
C ARG A 65 -6.96 -10.73 -3.19
N HIS A 66 -6.15 -9.72 -2.90
CA HIS A 66 -5.66 -8.78 -3.92
C HIS A 66 -4.85 -9.50 -4.99
N MET A 67 -4.04 -10.52 -4.65
CA MET A 67 -3.32 -11.34 -5.61
C MET A 67 -4.26 -12.16 -6.49
N VAL A 68 -5.29 -12.78 -5.92
CA VAL A 68 -6.31 -13.53 -6.68
C VAL A 68 -7.10 -12.61 -7.61
N ASP A 69 -7.48 -11.42 -7.14
CA ASP A 69 -8.21 -10.46 -7.97
C ASP A 69 -7.32 -9.91 -9.11
N ALA A 70 -6.04 -9.66 -8.84
CA ALA A 70 -5.07 -9.30 -9.87
C ALA A 70 -4.87 -10.43 -10.91
N MET A 71 -4.80 -11.68 -10.47
CA MET A 71 -4.72 -12.84 -11.39
C MET A 71 -5.98 -12.99 -12.23
N ARG A 72 -7.16 -12.78 -11.66
CA ARG A 72 -8.44 -12.81 -12.42
C ARG A 72 -8.47 -11.69 -13.45
N ALA A 73 -8.08 -10.47 -13.09
CA ALA A 73 -8.00 -9.35 -14.01
C ALA A 73 -7.03 -9.65 -15.16
N TYR A 74 -5.84 -10.16 -14.85
CA TYR A 74 -4.85 -10.58 -15.85
C TYR A 74 -5.40 -11.65 -16.80
N THR A 75 -6.09 -12.66 -16.29
CA THR A 75 -6.70 -13.71 -17.11
C THR A 75 -7.78 -13.13 -18.03
N HIS A 76 -8.58 -12.19 -17.55
CA HIS A 76 -9.62 -11.51 -18.33
C HIS A 76 -9.02 -10.68 -19.47
N GLU A 77 -7.96 -9.91 -19.18
CA GLU A 77 -7.25 -9.13 -20.19
C GLU A 77 -6.63 -10.01 -21.26
N PHE A 78 -5.95 -11.09 -20.83
CA PHE A 78 -5.36 -12.04 -21.74
C PHE A 78 -6.39 -12.69 -22.67
N THR A 79 -7.54 -13.10 -22.12
CA THR A 79 -8.65 -13.63 -22.89
C THR A 79 -9.21 -12.61 -23.89
N ASN A 80 -9.35 -11.34 -23.50
CA ASN A 80 -9.79 -10.28 -24.40
C ASN A 80 -8.80 -10.06 -25.55
N LYS A 81 -7.50 -10.07 -25.29
CA LYS A 81 -6.47 -9.99 -26.34
C LYS A 81 -6.55 -11.15 -27.32
N LEU A 82 -6.76 -12.37 -26.82
CA LEU A 82 -6.96 -13.54 -27.67
C LEU A 82 -8.22 -13.42 -28.53
N HIS A 83 -9.32 -12.88 -27.98
CA HIS A 83 -10.55 -12.66 -28.76
C HIS A 83 -10.35 -11.63 -29.88
N VAL A 84 -9.58 -10.56 -29.66
CA VAL A 84 -9.24 -9.58 -30.70
C VAL A 84 -8.43 -10.24 -31.81
N ILE A 85 -7.39 -11.03 -31.45
CA ILE A 85 -6.55 -11.75 -32.39
C ILE A 85 -7.39 -12.74 -33.21
N LEU A 86 -8.23 -13.53 -32.53
CA LEU A 86 -9.11 -14.48 -33.18
C LEU A 86 -10.11 -13.80 -34.15
N GLY A 87 -10.69 -12.69 -33.69
CA GLY A 87 -11.60 -11.89 -34.52
C GLY A 87 -10.94 -11.36 -35.78
N LEU A 88 -9.71 -10.83 -35.68
CA LEU A 88 -8.93 -10.39 -36.84
C LEU A 88 -8.64 -11.52 -37.80
N LEU A 89 -8.28 -12.71 -37.30
CA LEU A 89 -8.05 -13.89 -38.15
C LEU A 89 -9.35 -14.36 -38.83
N GLN A 90 -10.49 -14.35 -38.12
CA GLN A 90 -11.78 -14.77 -38.67
C GLN A 90 -12.31 -13.86 -39.79
N ILE A 91 -12.00 -12.56 -39.74
CA ILE A 91 -12.38 -11.60 -40.79
C ILE A 91 -11.33 -11.56 -41.94
N GLY A 92 -10.30 -12.42 -41.90
CA GLY A 92 -9.31 -12.51 -42.97
C GLY A 92 -8.24 -11.43 -42.94
N GLU A 93 -7.91 -10.85 -41.75
CA GLU A 93 -6.92 -9.80 -41.57
C GLU A 93 -5.72 -10.32 -40.76
N PRO A 94 -4.93 -11.30 -41.23
CA PRO A 94 -3.86 -11.91 -40.47
C PRO A 94 -2.68 -10.96 -40.24
N GLU A 95 -2.41 -10.03 -41.18
CA GLU A 95 -1.37 -9.03 -41.04
C GLU A 95 -1.68 -8.06 -39.87
N ARG A 96 -2.96 -7.68 -39.71
CA ARG A 96 -3.40 -6.86 -38.57
C ARG A 96 -3.34 -7.63 -37.25
N ALA A 97 -3.65 -8.93 -37.27
CA ALA A 97 -3.50 -9.77 -36.08
C ALA A 97 -2.03 -9.85 -35.66
N GLN A 98 -1.10 -10.03 -36.62
CA GLN A 98 0.34 -10.04 -36.36
C GLN A 98 0.81 -8.69 -35.81
N GLN A 99 0.39 -7.59 -36.41
CA GLN A 99 0.74 -6.24 -35.92
C GLN A 99 0.22 -6.01 -34.50
N TYR A 100 -1.02 -6.41 -34.20
CA TYR A 100 -1.60 -6.29 -32.87
C TYR A 100 -0.82 -7.08 -31.80
N ILE A 101 -0.38 -8.32 -32.16
CA ILE A 101 0.50 -9.13 -31.29
C ILE A 101 1.82 -8.39 -31.05
N MET A 102 2.48 -7.92 -32.10
CA MET A 102 3.76 -7.23 -32.02
C MET A 102 3.67 -5.96 -31.14
N ASP A 103 2.68 -5.11 -31.38
CA ASP A 103 2.49 -3.88 -30.65
C ASP A 103 2.17 -4.12 -29.18
N THR A 104 1.29 -5.08 -28.88
CA THR A 104 0.93 -5.46 -27.53
C THR A 104 2.11 -6.04 -26.76
N THR A 105 2.87 -6.91 -27.40
CA THR A 105 4.05 -7.57 -26.79
C THR A 105 5.19 -6.59 -26.59
N ARG A 106 5.45 -5.73 -27.56
CA ARG A 106 6.56 -4.76 -27.53
C ARG A 106 6.37 -3.72 -26.43
N THR A 107 5.20 -3.09 -26.37
CA THR A 107 4.93 -2.02 -25.38
C THR A 107 4.99 -2.57 -23.95
N GLN A 108 4.46 -3.78 -23.74
CA GLN A 108 4.47 -4.42 -22.43
C GLN A 108 5.88 -4.89 -22.03
N GLN A 109 6.64 -5.48 -22.99
CA GLN A 109 8.02 -5.89 -22.75
C GLN A 109 8.95 -4.70 -22.46
N GLU A 110 8.81 -3.60 -23.19
CA GLU A 110 9.60 -2.39 -22.97
C GLU A 110 9.36 -1.80 -21.58
N ALA A 111 8.10 -1.74 -21.12
CA ALA A 111 7.76 -1.24 -19.78
C ALA A 111 8.32 -2.16 -18.67
N VAL A 112 8.12 -3.47 -18.80
CA VAL A 112 8.63 -4.46 -17.84
C VAL A 112 10.16 -4.46 -17.82
N SER A 113 10.80 -4.47 -19.00
CA SER A 113 12.27 -4.43 -19.11
C SER A 113 12.85 -3.17 -18.47
N ARG A 114 12.20 -2.02 -18.64
CA ARG A 114 12.62 -0.77 -18.01
C ARG A 114 12.54 -0.87 -16.50
N ILE A 115 11.40 -1.33 -15.95
CA ILE A 115 11.22 -1.50 -14.50
C ILE A 115 12.31 -2.43 -13.95
N MET A 116 12.53 -3.60 -14.56
CA MET A 116 13.53 -4.58 -14.11
C MET A 116 14.97 -4.06 -14.23
N ASN A 117 15.25 -3.16 -15.19
CA ASN A 117 16.58 -2.59 -15.35
C ASN A 117 16.86 -1.50 -14.32
N GLN A 118 15.88 -0.68 -13.98
CA GLN A 118 16.04 0.48 -13.09
C GLN A 118 15.80 0.12 -11.62
N ILE A 119 14.91 -0.83 -11.32
CA ILE A 119 14.50 -1.21 -9.97
C ILE A 119 15.02 -2.62 -9.67
N LYS A 120 16.06 -2.70 -8.86
CA LYS A 120 16.69 -3.97 -8.48
C LYS A 120 16.13 -4.59 -7.20
N GLU A 121 15.24 -3.86 -6.48
CA GLU A 121 14.49 -4.41 -5.36
C GLU A 121 13.30 -5.22 -5.88
N PRO A 122 13.26 -6.57 -5.64
CA PRO A 122 12.29 -7.45 -6.29
C PRO A 122 10.84 -7.14 -5.94
N SER A 123 10.56 -6.78 -4.70
CA SER A 123 9.21 -6.46 -4.21
C SER A 123 8.65 -5.21 -4.90
N VAL A 124 9.48 -4.19 -5.07
CA VAL A 124 9.13 -2.94 -5.73
C VAL A 124 8.94 -3.17 -7.23
N ALA A 125 9.85 -3.91 -7.87
CA ALA A 125 9.74 -4.22 -9.29
C ALA A 125 8.45 -5.00 -9.60
N ALA A 126 8.15 -6.06 -8.81
CA ALA A 126 6.93 -6.84 -8.97
C ALA A 126 5.66 -5.99 -8.76
N LEU A 127 5.66 -5.12 -7.74
CA LEU A 127 4.55 -4.20 -7.48
C LEU A 127 4.32 -3.26 -8.66
N LEU A 128 5.38 -2.63 -9.18
CA LEU A 128 5.27 -1.69 -10.32
C LEU A 128 4.78 -2.38 -11.58
N VAL A 129 5.27 -3.59 -11.88
CA VAL A 129 4.79 -4.40 -13.02
C VAL A 129 3.29 -4.69 -12.87
N GLY A 130 2.86 -5.16 -11.70
CA GLY A 130 1.44 -5.46 -11.43
C GLY A 130 0.54 -4.22 -11.53
N LYS A 131 1.00 -3.07 -10.98
CA LYS A 131 0.25 -1.81 -11.05
C LYS A 131 0.22 -1.24 -12.48
N THR A 132 1.28 -1.42 -13.26
CA THR A 132 1.30 -1.03 -14.69
C THR A 132 0.28 -1.82 -15.50
N SER A 133 0.19 -3.14 -15.29
CA SER A 133 -0.82 -3.97 -15.95
C SER A 133 -2.23 -3.50 -15.62
N ARG A 134 -2.52 -3.32 -14.30
CA ARG A 134 -3.84 -2.86 -13.84
C ARG A 134 -4.20 -1.46 -14.36
N ALA A 135 -3.24 -0.54 -14.40
CA ALA A 135 -3.47 0.81 -14.95
C ALA A 135 -3.86 0.73 -16.44
N ASN A 136 -3.13 -0.09 -17.22
CA ASN A 136 -3.41 -0.30 -18.63
C ASN A 136 -4.81 -0.86 -18.90
N GLU A 137 -5.29 -1.81 -18.07
CA GLU A 137 -6.67 -2.34 -18.14
C GLU A 137 -7.74 -1.24 -18.03
N LEU A 138 -7.44 -0.20 -17.26
CA LEU A 138 -8.32 0.94 -17.02
C LEU A 138 -8.08 2.10 -18.02
N GLY A 139 -7.24 1.90 -19.03
CA GLY A 139 -6.84 2.94 -19.98
C GLY A 139 -6.03 4.07 -19.35
N ILE A 140 -5.30 3.77 -18.28
CA ILE A 140 -4.43 4.70 -17.57
C ILE A 140 -2.97 4.34 -17.91
N ARG A 141 -2.18 5.32 -18.32
CA ARG A 141 -0.75 5.14 -18.58
C ARG A 141 0.03 5.31 -17.28
N LEU A 142 0.59 4.22 -16.75
CA LEU A 142 1.54 4.28 -15.64
C LEU A 142 2.96 4.19 -16.19
N THR A 143 3.80 5.14 -15.83
CA THR A 143 5.19 5.23 -16.29
C THR A 143 6.16 5.33 -15.11
N LEU A 144 7.29 4.63 -15.22
CA LEU A 144 8.44 4.85 -14.36
C LEU A 144 9.35 5.90 -15.02
N ASP A 145 9.69 6.93 -14.25
CA ASP A 145 10.59 7.99 -14.72
C ASP A 145 11.94 7.42 -15.18
N ARG A 146 12.52 8.01 -16.21
CA ARG A 146 13.74 7.50 -16.86
C ARG A 146 14.98 7.54 -15.97
N GLU A 147 15.02 8.46 -15.02
CA GLU A 147 16.12 8.62 -14.07
C GLU A 147 15.90 7.83 -12.79
N SER A 148 14.82 7.03 -12.70
CA SER A 148 14.56 6.22 -11.54
C SER A 148 15.61 5.13 -11.38
N VAL A 149 16.14 5.02 -10.17
CA VAL A 149 17.12 3.99 -9.79
C VAL A 149 16.82 3.53 -8.37
N LEU A 150 16.77 2.22 -8.17
CA LEU A 150 16.75 1.59 -6.86
C LEU A 150 17.62 0.33 -6.89
N SER A 151 18.71 0.34 -6.13
CA SER A 151 19.70 -0.73 -6.08
C SER A 151 19.18 -1.96 -5.34
N ALA A 152 19.79 -3.13 -5.58
CA ALA A 152 19.47 -4.34 -4.84
C ALA A 152 20.01 -4.29 -3.42
N GLY A 153 19.24 -4.85 -2.47
CA GLY A 153 19.68 -5.00 -1.09
C GLY A 153 19.79 -3.69 -0.33
N THR A 154 19.15 -2.63 -0.81
CA THR A 154 19.11 -1.36 -0.08
C THR A 154 18.19 -1.49 1.12
N SER A 155 18.68 -1.11 2.30
CA SER A 155 17.94 -1.17 3.57
C SER A 155 17.15 0.12 3.86
N TRP A 156 16.72 0.86 2.83
CA TRP A 156 15.95 2.08 3.03
C TRP A 156 14.60 1.82 3.69
N LEU A 157 13.86 0.87 3.13
CA LEU A 157 12.53 0.49 3.57
C LEU A 157 12.41 -1.04 3.50
N SER A 158 11.63 -1.63 4.41
CA SER A 158 11.29 -3.06 4.29
C SER A 158 10.40 -3.31 3.05
N PRO A 159 10.36 -4.54 2.54
CA PRO A 159 9.45 -4.91 1.44
C PRO A 159 7.99 -4.51 1.71
N ASP A 160 7.50 -4.73 2.93
CA ASP A 160 6.13 -4.37 3.34
C ASP A 160 5.91 -2.84 3.35
N ALA A 161 6.92 -2.07 3.78
CA ALA A 161 6.87 -0.62 3.75
C ALA A 161 6.79 -0.09 2.32
N TRP A 162 7.60 -0.64 1.39
CA TRP A 162 7.53 -0.33 -0.03
C TRP A 162 6.15 -0.60 -0.61
N VAL A 163 5.61 -1.81 -0.35
CA VAL A 163 4.27 -2.21 -0.84
C VAL A 163 3.19 -1.30 -0.26
N THR A 164 3.29 -0.93 1.02
CA THR A 164 2.32 -0.03 1.66
C THR A 164 2.37 1.36 1.06
N ILE A 165 3.55 1.94 0.89
CA ILE A 165 3.69 3.31 0.37
C ILE A 165 3.28 3.37 -1.10
N LEU A 166 4.01 2.67 -1.98
CA LEU A 166 3.78 2.73 -3.42
C LEU A 166 2.42 2.17 -3.80
N GLY A 167 2.02 1.06 -3.16
CA GLY A 167 0.74 0.41 -3.41
C GLY A 167 -0.45 1.34 -3.17
N ASN A 168 -0.46 2.08 -2.05
CA ASN A 168 -1.53 3.01 -1.73
C ASN A 168 -1.48 4.28 -2.59
N LEU A 169 -0.30 4.87 -2.81
CA LEU A 169 -0.19 6.09 -3.60
C LEU A 169 -0.61 5.84 -5.06
N ILE A 170 -0.12 4.76 -5.68
CA ILE A 170 -0.48 4.41 -7.06
C ILE A 170 -1.96 4.04 -7.16
N GLU A 171 -2.52 3.27 -6.20
CA GLU A 171 -3.95 2.92 -6.24
C GLU A 171 -4.84 4.15 -6.10
N ASN A 172 -4.48 5.10 -5.22
CA ASN A 172 -5.20 6.36 -5.09
C ASN A 172 -5.20 7.16 -6.40
N ALA A 173 -4.07 7.22 -7.09
CA ALA A 173 -3.94 7.87 -8.39
C ALA A 173 -4.82 7.18 -9.45
N ILE A 174 -4.75 5.85 -9.56
CA ILE A 174 -5.56 5.04 -10.49
C ILE A 174 -7.05 5.24 -10.21
N GLU A 175 -7.47 5.15 -8.95
CA GLU A 175 -8.88 5.35 -8.57
C GLU A 175 -9.38 6.77 -8.89
N GLY A 176 -8.56 7.79 -8.61
CA GLY A 176 -8.88 9.18 -8.95
C GLY A 176 -9.08 9.36 -10.44
N LEU A 177 -8.16 8.84 -11.25
CA LEU A 177 -8.20 8.89 -12.71
C LEU A 177 -9.36 8.08 -13.31
N ASN A 178 -9.67 6.92 -12.74
CA ASN A 178 -10.76 6.08 -13.24
C ASN A 178 -12.14 6.75 -13.14
N GLN A 179 -12.30 7.66 -12.19
CA GLN A 179 -13.54 8.44 -12.02
C GLN A 179 -13.64 9.66 -12.93
N THR A 180 -12.59 10.00 -13.66
CA THR A 180 -12.59 11.16 -14.57
C THR A 180 -12.91 10.75 -16.00
N ARG A 181 -13.53 11.69 -16.74
CA ARG A 181 -13.77 11.56 -18.20
C ARG A 181 -12.64 12.20 -19.03
N ARG A 182 -11.47 12.37 -18.45
CA ARG A 182 -10.33 12.99 -19.15
C ARG A 182 -9.82 12.11 -20.29
N ARG A 183 -9.35 12.76 -21.34
CA ARG A 183 -8.75 12.08 -22.49
C ARG A 183 -7.37 11.47 -22.16
N THR A 184 -6.58 12.17 -21.37
CA THR A 184 -5.26 11.74 -20.90
C THR A 184 -5.35 11.36 -19.42
N LYS A 185 -5.00 10.11 -19.12
CA LYS A 185 -4.98 9.56 -17.78
C LYS A 185 -3.57 9.00 -17.56
N GLU A 186 -2.78 9.72 -16.77
CA GLU A 186 -1.38 9.38 -16.58
C GLU A 186 -1.02 9.34 -15.10
N VAL A 187 -0.18 8.36 -14.74
CA VAL A 187 0.48 8.25 -13.44
C VAL A 187 1.96 8.13 -13.71
N SER A 188 2.77 8.98 -13.07
CA SER A 188 4.21 8.89 -13.10
C SER A 188 4.76 8.50 -11.74
N VAL A 189 5.70 7.57 -11.72
CA VAL A 189 6.43 7.16 -10.53
C VAL A 189 7.90 7.48 -10.73
N SER A 190 8.52 8.16 -9.77
CA SER A 190 9.94 8.44 -9.75
C SER A 190 10.54 7.94 -8.43
N ILE A 191 11.63 7.18 -8.51
CA ILE A 191 12.40 6.67 -7.38
C ILE A 191 13.86 7.04 -7.61
N ARG A 192 14.43 7.87 -6.75
CA ARG A 192 15.82 8.33 -6.86
C ARG A 192 16.58 7.99 -5.61
N GLU A 193 17.46 7.02 -5.73
CA GLU A 193 18.36 6.61 -4.67
C GLU A 193 19.69 7.36 -4.78
N GLY A 194 20.04 8.10 -3.73
CA GLY A 194 21.35 8.71 -3.54
C GLY A 194 22.15 7.97 -2.44
N ALA A 195 23.33 8.49 -2.12
CA ALA A 195 24.17 7.91 -1.07
C ALA A 195 23.48 7.95 0.30
N ASP A 196 22.93 9.11 0.68
CA ASP A 196 22.34 9.37 2.00
C ASP A 196 20.87 9.75 1.94
N ASN A 197 20.26 9.75 0.78
CA ASN A 197 18.87 10.16 0.57
C ASN A 197 18.17 9.24 -0.41
N LEU A 198 16.91 8.96 -0.12
CA LEU A 198 15.97 8.32 -1.03
C LEU A 198 14.81 9.28 -1.28
N PHE A 199 14.52 9.55 -2.55
CA PHE A 199 13.38 10.34 -2.97
C PHE A 199 12.39 9.48 -3.75
N LEU A 200 11.13 9.64 -3.44
CA LEU A 200 10.02 8.98 -4.09
C LEU A 200 8.99 10.03 -4.48
N CYS A 201 8.52 9.98 -5.73
CA CYS A 201 7.42 10.81 -6.20
C CYS A 201 6.39 9.93 -6.91
N VAL A 202 5.11 10.17 -6.61
CA VAL A 202 3.98 9.62 -7.36
C VAL A 202 3.10 10.78 -7.77
N GLU A 203 2.94 10.95 -9.08
CA GLU A 203 2.20 12.05 -9.69
C GLU A 203 1.09 11.52 -10.57
N ASP A 204 -0.08 12.17 -10.53
CA ASP A 204 -1.23 11.85 -11.38
C ASP A 204 -1.81 13.10 -12.05
N THR A 205 -2.42 12.89 -13.21
CA THR A 205 -3.18 13.92 -13.94
C THR A 205 -4.68 13.90 -13.59
N GLY A 206 -5.02 13.44 -12.38
CA GLY A 206 -6.37 13.25 -11.91
C GLY A 206 -7.13 14.55 -11.57
N PRO A 207 -8.23 14.42 -10.83
CA PRO A 207 -9.09 15.57 -10.52
C PRO A 207 -8.46 16.52 -9.49
N GLY A 208 -7.35 16.15 -8.88
CA GLY A 208 -6.76 16.85 -7.75
C GLY A 208 -7.55 16.65 -6.45
N ILE A 209 -7.01 17.18 -5.36
CA ILE A 209 -7.59 17.09 -4.02
C ILE A 209 -8.23 18.43 -3.66
N PRO A 210 -9.53 18.46 -3.32
CA PRO A 210 -10.19 19.67 -2.84
C PRO A 210 -9.45 20.28 -1.64
N SER A 211 -9.34 21.61 -1.60
CA SER A 211 -8.61 22.35 -0.54
C SER A 211 -9.13 22.02 0.86
N ALA A 212 -10.44 21.78 1.00
CA ALA A 212 -11.06 21.40 2.27
C ALA A 212 -10.55 20.05 2.83
N LEU A 213 -10.15 19.12 1.96
CA LEU A 213 -9.67 17.79 2.35
C LEU A 213 -8.17 17.72 2.60
N ARG A 214 -7.39 18.73 2.18
CA ARG A 214 -5.92 18.71 2.31
C ARG A 214 -5.44 18.62 3.76
N ARG A 215 -6.14 19.27 4.70
CA ARG A 215 -5.75 19.30 6.12
C ARG A 215 -5.96 17.95 6.81
N THR A 216 -6.96 17.19 6.38
CA THR A 216 -7.35 15.90 6.98
C THR A 216 -6.95 14.71 6.11
N LEU A 217 -6.18 14.94 5.04
CA LEU A 217 -5.85 13.94 4.02
C LEU A 217 -5.25 12.65 4.59
N PHE A 218 -4.45 12.78 5.65
CA PHE A 218 -3.77 11.67 6.31
C PHE A 218 -4.49 11.19 7.59
N GLU A 219 -5.67 11.72 7.91
CA GLU A 219 -6.45 11.26 9.05
C GLU A 219 -7.22 9.98 8.68
N ARG A 220 -7.32 9.05 9.64
CA ARG A 220 -8.07 7.81 9.43
C ARG A 220 -9.54 8.12 9.20
N GLY A 221 -10.09 7.64 8.08
CA GLY A 221 -11.49 7.87 7.69
C GLY A 221 -11.72 9.14 6.87
N ALA A 222 -10.68 9.92 6.56
CA ALA A 222 -10.75 11.03 5.62
C ALA A 222 -10.84 10.48 4.19
N SER A 223 -12.04 10.16 3.74
CA SER A 223 -12.31 9.74 2.37
C SER A 223 -13.55 10.42 1.85
N SER A 224 -13.46 10.98 0.65
CA SER A 224 -14.64 11.44 -0.11
C SER A 224 -15.59 10.29 -0.51
N LYS A 225 -15.20 9.02 -0.24
CA LYS A 225 -15.83 7.80 -0.79
C LYS A 225 -16.52 6.90 0.26
N GLY A 226 -16.70 7.37 1.51
CA GLY A 226 -17.42 6.61 2.55
C GLY A 226 -16.55 6.07 3.71
N ARG A 227 -17.20 5.75 4.85
CA ARG A 227 -16.58 5.42 6.15
C ARG A 227 -15.68 4.17 6.20
N SER A 228 -15.71 3.28 5.21
CA SER A 228 -14.86 2.07 5.16
C SER A 228 -13.58 2.24 4.30
N ARG A 229 -13.42 3.36 3.60
CA ARG A 229 -12.26 3.71 2.77
C ARG A 229 -11.64 4.98 3.33
N GLY A 230 -10.33 5.13 3.32
CA GLY A 230 -9.62 6.31 3.83
C GLY A 230 -8.56 5.96 4.87
N THR A 231 -8.12 4.70 4.88
CA THR A 231 -7.02 4.24 5.73
C THR A 231 -5.68 4.23 5.00
N GLY A 232 -5.68 4.21 3.66
CA GLY A 232 -4.46 4.04 2.85
C GLY A 232 -3.44 5.16 3.05
N LEU A 233 -3.85 6.42 2.97
CA LEU A 233 -2.92 7.55 3.18
C LEU A 233 -2.50 7.70 4.65
N ALA A 234 -3.37 7.35 5.60
CA ALA A 234 -3.00 7.30 7.01
C ALA A 234 -1.91 6.24 7.26
N LEU A 235 -2.02 5.05 6.62
CA LEU A 235 -0.99 4.02 6.67
C LEU A 235 0.31 4.48 6.02
N VAL A 236 0.23 5.16 4.87
CA VAL A 236 1.43 5.75 4.22
C VAL A 236 2.13 6.68 5.18
N ARG A 237 1.41 7.59 5.84
CA ARG A 237 1.98 8.51 6.81
C ARG A 237 2.60 7.79 8.00
N GLU A 238 1.89 6.81 8.59
CA GLU A 238 2.41 6.00 9.69
C GLU A 238 3.73 5.29 9.32
N VAL A 239 3.83 4.74 8.10
CA VAL A 239 5.05 4.11 7.62
C VAL A 239 6.16 5.14 7.40
N VAL A 240 5.87 6.27 6.75
CA VAL A 240 6.86 7.33 6.51
C VAL A 240 7.43 7.84 7.85
N GLU A 241 6.58 8.11 8.84
CA GLU A 241 6.99 8.54 10.19
C GLU A 241 7.84 7.46 10.90
N ALA A 242 7.49 6.17 10.75
CA ALA A 242 8.24 5.06 11.34
C ALA A 242 9.66 4.92 10.76
N TYR A 243 9.88 5.38 9.54
CA TYR A 243 11.19 5.41 8.87
C TYR A 243 11.83 6.80 8.89
N HIS A 244 11.37 7.70 9.78
CA HIS A 244 11.90 9.08 9.93
C HIS A 244 11.94 9.86 8.62
N GLY A 245 11.00 9.57 7.71
CA GLY A 245 10.86 10.26 6.44
C GLY A 245 9.91 11.45 6.51
N ASP A 246 9.93 12.24 5.45
CA ASP A 246 9.01 13.35 5.23
C ASP A 246 8.07 13.03 4.07
N ILE A 247 6.81 13.47 4.17
CA ILE A 247 5.82 13.40 3.11
C ILE A 247 5.21 14.78 2.84
N ARG A 248 5.24 15.17 1.59
CA ARG A 248 4.64 16.41 1.10
C ARG A 248 3.65 16.09 -0.03
N VAL A 249 2.55 16.83 -0.08
CA VAL A 249 1.54 16.72 -1.14
C VAL A 249 1.35 18.08 -1.81
N GLU A 250 1.42 18.08 -3.12
CA GLU A 250 1.01 19.18 -3.98
C GLU A 250 -0.16 18.73 -4.82
N SER A 251 -1.22 19.51 -4.83
CA SER A 251 -2.41 19.16 -5.60
C SER A 251 -3.17 20.41 -6.01
N GLU A 252 -3.62 20.42 -7.24
CA GLU A 252 -4.44 21.48 -7.80
C GLU A 252 -5.74 20.87 -8.38
N PRO A 253 -6.92 21.33 -7.90
CA PRO A 253 -8.20 20.86 -8.42
C PRO A 253 -8.27 21.03 -9.93
N GLY A 254 -8.57 19.96 -10.63
CA GLY A 254 -8.65 19.97 -12.09
C GLY A 254 -7.28 19.84 -12.80
N VAL A 255 -6.16 19.74 -12.12
CA VAL A 255 -4.82 19.52 -12.72
C VAL A 255 -4.29 18.12 -12.37
N GLY A 256 -4.14 17.82 -11.07
CA GLY A 256 -3.61 16.56 -10.62
C GLY A 256 -3.12 16.60 -9.17
N THR A 257 -2.40 15.54 -8.77
CA THR A 257 -1.81 15.42 -7.44
C THR A 257 -0.41 14.84 -7.55
N SER A 258 0.51 15.37 -6.76
CA SER A 258 1.87 14.87 -6.61
C SER A 258 2.17 14.63 -5.13
N PHE A 259 2.59 13.42 -4.80
CA PHE A 259 3.10 13.04 -3.49
C PHE A 259 4.60 12.92 -3.55
N PHE A 260 5.30 13.68 -2.72
CA PHE A 260 6.76 13.66 -2.58
C PHE A 260 7.12 13.06 -1.23
N LEU A 261 7.98 12.06 -1.21
CA LEU A 261 8.50 11.46 -0.02
C LEU A 261 10.01 11.51 -0.04
N SER A 262 10.61 11.72 1.13
CA SER A 262 12.06 11.69 1.29
C SER A 262 12.43 10.93 2.56
N PHE A 263 13.50 10.13 2.45
CA PHE A 263 14.08 9.38 3.56
C PHE A 263 15.57 9.69 3.61
N ARG A 264 16.13 9.78 4.82
CA ARG A 264 17.56 10.00 5.04
C ARG A 264 18.14 8.83 5.81
N ARG A 265 19.32 8.41 5.45
CA ARG A 265 20.11 7.53 6.33
C ARG A 265 20.55 8.35 7.53
N GLU A 266 20.30 7.83 8.74
CA GLU A 266 20.97 8.37 9.90
C GLU A 266 22.48 8.22 9.69
N PRO A 267 23.30 9.27 9.94
CA PRO A 267 24.74 9.11 9.93
C PRO A 267 25.11 8.02 10.95
N LEU A 268 25.89 7.03 10.51
CA LEU A 268 26.47 6.03 11.41
C LEU A 268 27.10 6.79 12.58
N PRO A 269 26.83 6.42 13.84
CA PRO A 269 27.47 7.05 14.98
C PRO A 269 28.98 6.94 14.76
N ALA A 270 29.67 8.09 14.88
CA ALA A 270 31.12 8.14 14.76
C ALA A 270 31.74 7.01 15.61
N PRO A 271 32.75 6.28 15.11
CA PRO A 271 33.43 5.27 15.90
C PRO A 271 33.86 5.92 17.21
N LYS A 272 33.41 5.35 18.33
CA LYS A 272 33.90 5.77 19.65
C LYS A 272 35.41 5.56 19.61
N GLU A 273 36.18 6.64 19.65
CA GLU A 273 37.60 6.58 19.98
C GLU A 273 37.67 5.93 21.37
N GLU A 274 38.09 4.68 21.41
CA GLU A 274 38.49 4.06 22.69
C GLU A 274 39.73 4.77 23.20
N PRO A 275 39.76 5.11 24.50
CA PRO A 275 40.88 5.82 25.11
C PRO A 275 42.11 4.91 25.25
#